data_5ac860feecc858e0fb44e3b3b918abd6
#
_entry.id   5ac860feecc858e0fb44e3b3b918abd6
#
_cell.length_a   1.000
_cell.length_b   1.000
_cell.length_c   1.000
_cell.angle_alpha   90.00
_cell.angle_beta   90.00
_cell.angle_gamma   90.00
#
_symmetry.space_group_name_H-M   'P 1'
#
loop_
_entity.id
_entity.type
_entity.pdbx_description
1 polymer ?
#
loop_
_entity_poly.entity_id
_entity_poly.type
_entity_poly.pdbx_seq_one_letter_code
_entity_poly.pdbx_strand_id
1 'polypeptide(L)'
;MLKKWVEPIDGDSWDFSTLIQQTLSILAETGGLEASKLYERLVPRGAFRFLDTKTFAEILRDIARHDLIEQLPNGPLIVGIAGELIVRSRDFYSAFATPSEYRVVCDGRPLGMLPLMALPRVEDHLLLAGRRWRVTYLDHNRAEIGVQPAKGRKRLRFCSGGGDLHPCVAQEMREVLFSDRAFAYLGETVLVAC
;
A
#
# COMPACT_ATOMS: atom_id res chain seq x y z
N MET A 1 -5.81 -14.22 -19.14
CA MET A 1 -7.15 -14.17 -18.50
C MET A 1 -8.24 -14.62 -19.48
N LEU A 2 -8.27 -15.92 -19.78
CA LEU A 2 -9.19 -16.45 -20.79
C LEU A 2 -10.66 -16.46 -20.34
N LYS A 3 -10.92 -16.42 -19.04
CA LYS A 3 -12.31 -16.42 -18.47
C LYS A 3 -12.80 -15.03 -18.05
N LYS A 4 -12.09 -13.95 -18.38
CA LYS A 4 -12.46 -12.57 -17.97
C LYS A 4 -12.76 -12.43 -16.47
N TRP A 5 -12.12 -13.25 -15.63
CA TRP A 5 -12.25 -13.16 -14.20
C TRP A 5 -11.44 -11.95 -13.69
N VAL A 6 -12.05 -11.18 -12.83
CA VAL A 6 -11.43 -10.06 -12.12
C VAL A 6 -11.56 -10.35 -10.65
N GLU A 7 -10.52 -10.12 -9.89
CA GLU A 7 -10.55 -10.27 -8.44
C GLU A 7 -11.63 -9.35 -7.85
N PRO A 8 -12.58 -9.91 -7.08
CA PRO A 8 -13.60 -9.09 -6.43
C PRO A 8 -12.93 -8.16 -5.42
N ILE A 9 -13.38 -6.92 -5.39
CA ILE A 9 -12.98 -5.98 -4.35
C ILE A 9 -13.61 -6.47 -3.04
N ASP A 10 -12.81 -6.56 -1.98
CA ASP A 10 -13.31 -6.74 -0.63
C ASP A 10 -14.07 -5.48 -0.20
N GLY A 11 -15.38 -5.49 -0.44
CA GLY A 11 -16.26 -4.36 -0.15
C GLY A 11 -16.57 -4.19 1.33
N ASP A 12 -16.19 -5.15 2.17
CA ASP A 12 -16.43 -5.15 3.62
C ASP A 12 -15.20 -4.66 4.40
N SER A 13 -14.04 -4.57 3.75
CA SER A 13 -12.84 -3.95 4.33
C SER A 13 -12.88 -2.44 4.13
N TRP A 14 -12.61 -1.70 5.17
CA TRP A 14 -12.53 -0.25 5.13
C TRP A 14 -11.17 0.22 5.68
N ASP A 15 -10.64 1.23 5.03
CA ASP A 15 -9.37 1.83 5.38
C ASP A 15 -9.61 3.16 6.09
N PHE A 16 -9.16 3.25 7.34
CA PHE A 16 -9.25 4.45 8.15
C PHE A 16 -8.52 5.63 7.52
N SER A 17 -7.37 5.40 6.95
CA SER A 17 -6.56 6.46 6.33
C SER A 17 -7.29 7.08 5.16
N THR A 18 -7.96 6.27 4.35
CA THR A 18 -8.81 6.74 3.25
C THR A 18 -10.02 7.52 3.76
N LEU A 19 -10.68 7.07 4.85
CA LEU A 19 -11.81 7.80 5.43
C LEU A 19 -11.38 9.16 5.95
N ILE A 20 -10.26 9.25 6.67
CA ILE A 20 -9.72 10.51 7.19
C ILE A 20 -9.33 11.43 6.03
N GLN A 21 -8.63 10.92 5.04
CA GLN A 21 -8.21 11.67 3.86
C GLN A 21 -9.42 12.24 3.11
N GLN A 22 -10.47 11.46 2.90
CA GLN A 22 -11.70 11.92 2.25
C GLN A 22 -12.45 12.95 3.11
N THR A 23 -12.47 12.75 4.42
CA THR A 23 -13.05 13.72 5.36
C THR A 23 -12.35 15.08 5.25
N LEU A 24 -11.02 15.10 5.35
CA LEU A 24 -10.23 16.33 5.23
C LEU A 24 -10.38 16.97 3.84
N SER A 25 -10.41 16.17 2.76
CA SER A 25 -10.59 16.66 1.39
C SER A 25 -11.93 17.38 1.23
N ILE A 26 -13.02 16.79 1.71
CA ILE A 26 -14.37 17.39 1.62
C ILE A 26 -14.45 18.68 2.43
N LEU A 27 -13.89 18.70 3.64
CA LEU A 27 -13.89 19.89 4.47
C LEU A 27 -13.03 21.00 3.88
N ALA A 28 -11.88 20.67 3.30
CA ALA A 28 -11.03 21.64 2.60
C ALA A 28 -11.70 22.21 1.35
N GLU A 29 -12.37 21.35 0.55
CA GLU A 29 -13.13 21.77 -0.64
C GLU A 29 -14.30 22.71 -0.31
N THR A 30 -15.03 22.38 0.76
CA THR A 30 -16.27 23.12 1.10
C THR A 30 -16.05 24.32 2.03
N GLY A 31 -14.85 24.45 2.60
CA GLY A 31 -14.57 25.45 3.63
C GLY A 31 -15.30 25.20 4.96
N GLY A 32 -15.93 24.04 5.11
CA GLY A 32 -16.66 23.59 6.27
C GLY A 32 -17.99 22.92 5.90
N LEU A 33 -18.37 21.90 6.66
CA LEU A 33 -19.58 21.11 6.42
C LEU A 33 -20.16 20.55 7.72
N GLU A 34 -21.47 20.47 7.81
CA GLU A 34 -22.14 19.80 8.92
C GLU A 34 -21.83 18.30 8.96
N ALA A 35 -21.66 17.74 10.15
CA ALA A 35 -21.34 16.32 10.33
C ALA A 35 -22.36 15.38 9.67
N SER A 36 -23.64 15.77 9.66
CA SER A 36 -24.73 15.03 9.00
C SER A 36 -24.55 14.95 7.49
N LYS A 37 -24.17 16.06 6.85
CA LYS A 37 -23.93 16.15 5.42
C LYS A 37 -22.65 15.43 5.03
N LEU A 38 -21.63 15.50 5.89
CA LEU A 38 -20.39 14.74 5.70
C LEU A 38 -20.65 13.23 5.77
N TYR A 39 -21.43 12.78 6.76
CA TYR A 39 -21.89 11.40 6.86
C TYR A 39 -22.63 10.96 5.58
N GLU A 40 -23.57 11.75 5.12
CA GLU A 40 -24.36 11.42 3.92
C GLU A 40 -23.49 11.25 2.67
N ARG A 41 -22.44 12.07 2.51
CA ARG A 41 -21.51 11.98 1.38
C ARG A 41 -20.62 10.74 1.46
N LEU A 42 -20.07 10.44 2.64
CA LEU A 42 -19.06 9.39 2.83
C LEU A 42 -19.66 8.00 3.03
N VAL A 43 -20.80 7.90 3.71
CA VAL A 43 -21.36 6.62 4.11
C VAL A 43 -22.43 6.14 3.14
N PRO A 44 -23.66 6.64 3.09
CA PRO A 44 -24.68 6.07 2.22
C PRO A 44 -24.42 6.29 0.73
N ARG A 45 -23.77 7.38 0.35
CA ARG A 45 -23.44 7.71 -1.05
C ARG A 45 -22.01 7.39 -1.45
N GLY A 46 -21.15 7.09 -0.46
CA GLY A 46 -19.71 6.85 -0.64
C GLY A 46 -19.30 5.39 -0.52
N ALA A 47 -18.02 5.21 -0.27
CA ALA A 47 -17.39 3.89 -0.18
C ALA A 47 -17.57 3.21 1.19
N PHE A 48 -18.07 3.92 2.22
CA PHE A 48 -18.10 3.45 3.61
C PHE A 48 -19.50 3.03 4.09
N ARG A 49 -20.26 2.34 3.26
CA ARG A 49 -21.69 2.01 3.45
C ARG A 49 -21.99 1.20 4.72
N PHE A 50 -21.03 0.44 5.22
CA PHE A 50 -21.16 -0.39 6.42
C PHE A 50 -20.82 0.35 7.71
N LEU A 51 -20.41 1.61 7.62
CA LEU A 51 -20.10 2.42 8.80
C LEU A 51 -21.38 3.00 9.39
N ASP A 52 -21.70 2.62 10.63
CA ASP A 52 -22.86 3.16 11.31
C ASP A 52 -22.60 4.59 11.81
N THR A 53 -23.68 5.33 12.06
CA THR A 53 -23.62 6.74 12.49
C THR A 53 -22.88 6.93 13.80
N LYS A 54 -22.97 5.98 14.74
CA LYS A 54 -22.33 6.06 16.04
C LYS A 54 -20.82 5.96 15.91
N THR A 55 -20.36 4.94 15.20
CA THR A 55 -18.94 4.72 14.92
C THR A 55 -18.35 5.89 14.11
N PHE A 56 -19.08 6.40 13.12
CA PHE A 56 -18.64 7.59 12.38
C PHE A 56 -18.47 8.81 13.29
N ALA A 57 -19.43 9.07 14.19
CA ALA A 57 -19.32 10.16 15.15
C ALA A 57 -18.17 9.99 16.16
N GLU A 58 -17.87 8.75 16.56
CA GLU A 58 -16.71 8.44 17.40
C GLU A 58 -15.39 8.74 16.68
N ILE A 59 -15.28 8.36 15.40
CA ILE A 59 -14.13 8.69 14.56
C ILE A 59 -13.95 10.21 14.43
N LEU A 60 -15.02 10.96 14.14
CA LEU A 60 -14.94 12.42 14.05
C LEU A 60 -14.45 13.05 15.36
N ARG A 61 -14.91 12.57 16.51
CA ARG A 61 -14.44 13.05 17.82
C ARG A 61 -12.97 12.73 18.06
N ASP A 62 -12.52 11.55 17.60
CA ASP A 62 -11.14 11.14 17.77
C ASP A 62 -10.18 11.98 16.91
N ILE A 63 -10.49 12.18 15.63
CA ILE A 63 -9.68 13.04 14.77
C ILE A 63 -9.73 14.52 15.19
N ALA A 64 -10.82 14.97 15.84
CA ALA A 64 -10.91 16.30 16.44
C ALA A 64 -9.98 16.46 17.65
N ARG A 65 -9.80 15.42 18.48
CA ARG A 65 -8.82 15.45 19.60
C ARG A 65 -7.37 15.62 19.13
N HIS A 66 -7.10 15.28 17.88
CA HIS A 66 -5.79 15.42 17.25
C HIS A 66 -5.67 16.68 16.36
N ASP A 67 -6.60 17.64 16.54
CA ASP A 67 -6.63 18.89 15.78
C ASP A 67 -6.67 18.72 14.25
N LEU A 68 -7.12 17.55 13.77
CA LEU A 68 -7.30 17.31 12.34
C LEU A 68 -8.53 18.01 11.79
N ILE A 69 -9.58 18.07 12.61
CA ILE A 69 -10.81 18.82 12.35
C ILE A 69 -11.22 19.61 13.59
N GLU A 70 -11.99 20.66 13.39
CA GLU A 70 -12.55 21.48 14.46
C GLU A 70 -14.05 21.68 14.22
N GLN A 71 -14.85 21.67 15.28
CA GLN A 71 -16.26 22.01 15.21
C GLN A 71 -16.47 23.47 15.62
N LEU A 72 -17.00 24.26 14.70
CA LEU A 72 -17.36 25.65 15.02
C LEU A 72 -18.60 25.73 15.95
N PRO A 73 -18.74 26.80 16.73
CA PRO A 73 -19.88 26.98 17.64
C PRO A 73 -21.24 26.89 16.94
N ASN A 74 -21.31 27.21 15.66
CA ASN A 74 -22.51 27.18 14.83
C ASN A 74 -22.78 25.83 14.13
N GLY A 75 -22.00 24.79 14.45
CA GLY A 75 -22.28 23.43 14.03
C GLY A 75 -21.39 22.84 12.92
N PRO A 76 -20.92 23.58 11.90
CA PRO A 76 -20.10 23.00 10.86
C PRO A 76 -18.72 22.56 11.36
N LEU A 77 -18.23 21.47 10.78
CA LEU A 77 -16.86 21.01 10.92
C LEU A 77 -15.98 21.70 9.89
N ILE A 78 -14.81 22.10 10.29
CA ILE A 78 -13.76 22.65 9.42
C ILE A 78 -12.48 21.83 9.58
N VAL A 79 -11.51 22.05 8.70
CA VAL A 79 -10.17 21.48 8.87
C VAL A 79 -9.49 22.17 10.04
N GLY A 80 -8.95 21.41 10.99
CA GLY A 80 -8.19 21.91 12.13
C GLY A 80 -6.74 22.25 11.76
N ILE A 81 -6.00 22.84 12.71
CA ILE A 81 -4.63 23.33 12.47
C ILE A 81 -3.70 22.19 12.01
N ALA A 82 -3.73 21.03 12.68
CA ALA A 82 -2.94 19.87 12.25
C ALA A 82 -3.41 19.31 10.91
N GLY A 83 -4.73 19.34 10.67
CA GLY A 83 -5.32 18.93 9.40
C GLY A 83 -4.88 19.81 8.23
N GLU A 84 -4.78 21.13 8.42
CA GLU A 84 -4.27 22.04 7.38
C GLU A 84 -2.84 21.71 6.93
N LEU A 85 -1.98 21.36 7.87
CA LEU A 85 -0.60 20.95 7.55
C LEU A 85 -0.59 19.70 6.67
N ILE A 86 -1.49 18.75 6.95
CA ILE A 86 -1.63 17.51 6.16
C ILE A 86 -2.18 17.83 4.78
N VAL A 87 -3.28 18.59 4.68
CA VAL A 87 -3.95 18.94 3.40
C VAL A 87 -3.01 19.70 2.48
N ARG A 88 -2.13 20.55 3.02
CA ARG A 88 -1.12 21.30 2.25
C ARG A 88 0.08 20.45 1.85
N SER A 89 0.25 19.28 2.43
CA SER A 89 1.37 18.41 2.08
C SER A 89 1.16 17.78 0.69
N ARG A 90 2.26 17.56 -0.03
CA ARG A 90 2.22 16.89 -1.33
C ARG A 90 1.74 15.45 -1.23
N ASP A 91 2.02 14.81 -0.10
CA ASP A 91 1.70 13.40 0.13
C ASP A 91 0.21 13.19 0.43
N PHE A 92 -0.52 14.24 0.76
CA PHE A 92 -1.96 14.19 1.02
C PHE A 92 -2.77 13.65 -0.18
N TYR A 93 -2.32 13.94 -1.40
CA TYR A 93 -2.98 13.46 -2.61
C TYR A 93 -2.63 12.01 -2.97
N SER A 94 -1.70 11.41 -2.24
CA SER A 94 -1.35 10.00 -2.38
C SER A 94 -2.09 9.19 -1.32
N ALA A 95 -3.23 8.58 -1.69
CA ALA A 95 -4.02 7.72 -0.79
C ALA A 95 -3.29 6.41 -0.44
N PHE A 96 -2.20 6.08 -1.14
CA PHE A 96 -1.43 4.86 -0.95
C PHE A 96 -0.09 5.18 -0.31
N ALA A 97 0.26 4.39 0.71
CA ALA A 97 1.60 4.44 1.27
C ALA A 97 2.63 4.12 0.18
N THR A 98 3.45 5.11 -0.16
CA THR A 98 4.59 4.87 -1.04
C THR A 98 5.67 4.15 -0.22
N PRO A 99 6.10 2.95 -0.61
CA PRO A 99 7.17 2.27 0.11
C PRO A 99 8.44 3.13 0.06
N SER A 100 9.15 3.19 1.17
CA SER A 100 10.45 3.86 1.20
C SER A 100 11.38 3.21 0.20
N GLU A 101 11.98 4.02 -0.66
CA GLU A 101 12.98 3.56 -1.63
C GLU A 101 14.38 3.67 -1.04
N TYR A 102 15.12 2.59 -1.12
CA TYR A 102 16.51 2.53 -0.70
C TYR A 102 17.42 2.38 -1.90
N ARG A 103 18.49 3.18 -1.94
CA ARG A 103 19.54 3.05 -2.93
C ARG A 103 20.42 1.85 -2.60
N VAL A 104 20.54 0.92 -3.52
CA VAL A 104 21.42 -0.24 -3.36
C VAL A 104 22.77 0.08 -3.98
N VAL A 105 23.84 -0.07 -3.19
CA VAL A 105 25.22 0.25 -3.59
C VAL A 105 26.14 -0.94 -3.39
N CYS A 106 27.08 -1.12 -4.31
CA CYS A 106 28.17 -2.08 -4.20
C CYS A 106 29.49 -1.34 -4.39
N ASP A 107 30.36 -1.39 -3.40
CA ASP A 107 31.64 -0.68 -3.42
C ASP A 107 31.52 0.80 -3.82
N GLY A 108 30.51 1.48 -3.28
CA GLY A 108 30.22 2.88 -3.56
C GLY A 108 29.54 3.17 -4.91
N ARG A 109 29.31 2.15 -5.75
CA ARG A 109 28.60 2.30 -7.03
C ARG A 109 27.13 1.99 -6.88
N PRO A 110 26.21 2.85 -7.33
CA PRO A 110 24.79 2.58 -7.29
C PRO A 110 24.42 1.46 -8.27
N LEU A 111 23.66 0.48 -7.81
CA LEU A 111 23.12 -0.61 -8.61
C LEU A 111 21.68 -0.36 -9.02
N GLY A 112 20.93 0.41 -8.25
CA GLY A 112 19.52 0.74 -8.47
C GLY A 112 18.82 1.16 -7.19
N MET A 113 17.51 1.39 -7.32
CA MET A 113 16.60 1.65 -6.20
C MET A 113 15.78 0.40 -5.90
N LEU A 114 15.49 0.16 -4.65
CA LEU A 114 14.67 -0.96 -4.19
C LEU A 114 13.56 -0.42 -3.30
N PRO A 115 12.29 -0.50 -3.71
CA PRO A 115 11.17 -0.19 -2.85
C PRO A 115 11.04 -1.30 -1.80
N LEU A 116 11.07 -0.94 -0.53
CA LEU A 116 11.05 -1.90 0.57
C LEU A 116 9.79 -1.76 1.40
N MET A 117 8.96 -2.78 1.39
CA MET A 117 7.87 -2.95 2.35
C MET A 117 8.37 -3.49 3.69
N ALA A 118 9.48 -4.22 3.66
CA ALA A 118 10.18 -4.70 4.84
C ALA A 118 11.70 -4.62 4.62
N LEU A 119 12.41 -4.03 5.58
CA LEU A 119 13.87 -3.89 5.50
C LEU A 119 14.56 -5.25 5.61
N PRO A 120 15.55 -5.52 4.75
CA PRO A 120 16.40 -6.69 4.89
C PRO A 120 17.31 -6.51 6.14
N ARG A 121 17.82 -7.61 6.65
CA ARG A 121 18.85 -7.58 7.69
C ARG A 121 20.24 -7.71 7.06
N VAL A 122 21.25 -7.24 7.76
CA VAL A 122 22.64 -7.55 7.41
C VAL A 122 22.81 -9.07 7.33
N GLU A 123 23.56 -9.56 6.34
CA GLU A 123 23.72 -10.96 5.97
C GLU A 123 22.51 -11.59 5.20
N ASP A 124 21.41 -10.87 5.01
CA ASP A 124 20.35 -11.34 4.10
C ASP A 124 20.83 -11.35 2.65
N HIS A 125 20.23 -12.24 1.86
CA HIS A 125 20.49 -12.31 0.43
C HIS A 125 19.32 -11.70 -0.36
N LEU A 126 19.67 -10.79 -1.27
CA LEU A 126 18.73 -10.12 -2.17
C LEU A 126 18.96 -10.59 -3.61
N LEU A 127 17.91 -10.54 -4.42
CA LEU A 127 17.99 -10.68 -5.86
C LEU A 127 17.76 -9.30 -6.50
N LEU A 128 18.75 -8.77 -7.19
CA LEU A 128 18.65 -7.50 -7.92
C LEU A 128 19.29 -7.65 -9.28
N ALA A 129 18.58 -7.24 -10.34
CA ALA A 129 19.03 -7.35 -11.73
C ALA A 129 19.53 -8.78 -12.11
N GLY A 130 18.80 -9.81 -11.67
CA GLY A 130 19.14 -11.22 -11.94
C GLY A 130 20.37 -11.76 -11.20
N ARG A 131 20.97 -10.97 -10.32
CA ARG A 131 22.17 -11.38 -9.54
C ARG A 131 21.86 -11.45 -8.05
N ARG A 132 22.60 -12.34 -7.37
CA ARG A 132 22.52 -12.47 -5.92
C ARG A 132 23.49 -11.51 -5.25
N TRP A 133 22.98 -10.84 -4.22
CA TRP A 133 23.71 -9.89 -3.41
C TRP A 133 23.52 -10.22 -1.93
N ARG A 134 24.55 -10.08 -1.13
CA ARG A 134 24.50 -10.18 0.32
C ARG A 134 24.53 -8.77 0.90
N VAL A 135 23.61 -8.47 1.80
CA VAL A 135 23.55 -7.18 2.51
C VAL A 135 24.71 -7.09 3.49
N THR A 136 25.49 -6.03 3.41
CA THR A 136 26.64 -5.77 4.26
C THR A 136 26.37 -4.69 5.30
N TYR A 137 25.56 -3.70 4.96
CA TYR A 137 25.11 -2.64 5.90
C TYR A 137 23.77 -2.04 5.44
N LEU A 138 23.13 -1.35 6.38
CA LEU A 138 21.93 -0.56 6.20
C LEU A 138 22.13 0.82 6.82
N ASP A 139 21.96 1.86 6.02
CA ASP A 139 21.97 3.25 6.49
C ASP A 139 20.57 3.86 6.30
N HIS A 140 19.84 4.00 7.40
CA HIS A 140 18.48 4.54 7.38
C HIS A 140 18.46 6.05 7.08
N ASN A 141 19.50 6.79 7.51
CA ASN A 141 19.55 8.23 7.32
C ASN A 141 19.76 8.61 5.85
N ARG A 142 20.52 7.78 5.14
CA ARG A 142 20.83 7.96 3.71
C ARG A 142 19.87 7.16 2.81
N ALA A 143 18.96 6.36 3.39
CA ALA A 143 18.15 5.38 2.68
C ALA A 143 19.03 4.52 1.74
N GLU A 144 20.09 3.91 2.27
CA GLU A 144 21.09 3.17 1.50
C GLU A 144 21.30 1.76 2.03
N ILE A 145 21.46 0.81 1.12
CA ILE A 145 21.78 -0.58 1.40
C ILE A 145 23.08 -0.93 0.71
N GLY A 146 24.11 -1.23 1.51
CA GLY A 146 25.36 -1.76 1.00
C GLY A 146 25.26 -3.24 0.73
N VAL A 147 25.74 -3.67 -0.44
CA VAL A 147 25.71 -5.07 -0.84
C VAL A 147 27.02 -5.52 -1.45
N GLN A 148 27.26 -6.83 -1.39
CA GLN A 148 28.37 -7.49 -2.10
C GLN A 148 27.84 -8.66 -2.94
N PRO A 149 28.52 -9.02 -4.06
CA PRO A 149 28.14 -10.19 -4.83
C PRO A 149 28.15 -11.45 -3.99
N ALA A 150 27.09 -12.26 -4.08
CA ALA A 150 26.96 -13.48 -3.33
C ALA A 150 26.81 -14.69 -4.25
N LYS A 151 27.48 -15.79 -3.87
CA LYS A 151 27.35 -17.10 -4.53
C LYS A 151 26.66 -18.06 -3.55
N GLY A 152 25.93 -19.06 -4.07
CA GLY A 152 25.35 -20.13 -3.27
C GLY A 152 23.82 -20.20 -3.29
N ARG A 153 23.27 -21.19 -2.54
CA ARG A 153 21.82 -21.50 -2.51
C ARG A 153 21.11 -20.96 -1.25
N LYS A 154 21.70 -20.00 -0.53
CA LYS A 154 21.02 -19.44 0.66
C LYS A 154 19.68 -18.83 0.23
N ARG A 155 18.66 -19.04 1.07
CA ARG A 155 17.30 -18.57 0.78
C ARG A 155 17.30 -17.06 0.52
N LEU A 156 16.68 -16.67 -0.58
CA LEU A 156 16.49 -15.26 -0.92
C LEU A 156 15.37 -14.69 -0.04
N ARG A 157 15.58 -13.49 0.46
CA ARG A 157 14.52 -12.73 1.12
C ARG A 157 13.95 -11.73 0.13
N PHE A 158 12.67 -11.86 -0.15
CA PHE A 158 11.93 -10.87 -0.92
C PHE A 158 11.35 -9.88 0.06
N CYS A 159 11.75 -8.61 -0.07
CA CYS A 159 11.28 -7.51 0.78
C CYS A 159 10.06 -6.82 0.19
N SER A 160 9.34 -7.48 -0.71
CA SER A 160 8.03 -7.02 -1.17
C SER A 160 6.96 -7.46 -0.16
N GLY A 161 6.09 -6.56 0.22
CA GLY A 161 4.86 -6.91 0.91
C GLY A 161 4.09 -7.87 0.01
N GLY A 162 3.92 -9.12 0.44
CA GLY A 162 2.99 -10.01 -0.22
C GLY A 162 1.58 -9.47 0.02
N GLY A 163 0.90 -8.98 -1.00
CA GLY A 163 -0.53 -8.84 -0.94
C GLY A 163 -1.15 -10.23 -0.72
N ASP A 164 -2.27 -10.28 -0.04
CA ASP A 164 -3.03 -11.52 0.10
C ASP A 164 -3.46 -12.00 -1.28
N LEU A 165 -3.01 -13.20 -1.62
CA LEU A 165 -3.35 -13.79 -2.91
C LEU A 165 -4.76 -14.37 -2.81
N HIS A 166 -5.66 -13.94 -3.68
CA HIS A 166 -7.03 -14.47 -3.69
C HIS A 166 -7.01 -16.00 -3.86
N PRO A 167 -7.80 -16.76 -3.09
CA PRO A 167 -7.80 -18.22 -3.11
C PRO A 167 -7.95 -18.83 -4.52
N CYS A 168 -8.77 -18.23 -5.39
CA CYS A 168 -8.89 -18.63 -6.78
C CYS A 168 -7.58 -18.60 -7.56
N VAL A 169 -6.75 -17.56 -7.34
CA VAL A 169 -5.45 -17.46 -8.01
C VAL A 169 -4.50 -18.53 -7.50
N ALA A 170 -4.48 -18.74 -6.18
CA ALA A 170 -3.67 -19.80 -5.57
C ALA A 170 -4.09 -21.20 -6.06
N GLN A 171 -5.39 -21.43 -6.22
CA GLN A 171 -5.93 -22.68 -6.75
C GLN A 171 -5.54 -22.89 -8.22
N GLU A 172 -5.71 -21.88 -9.07
CA GLU A 172 -5.29 -21.94 -10.49
C GLU A 172 -3.78 -22.16 -10.62
N MET A 173 -2.95 -21.49 -9.80
CA MET A 173 -1.51 -21.73 -9.76
C MET A 173 -1.17 -23.17 -9.40
N ARG A 174 -1.88 -23.74 -8.42
CA ARG A 174 -1.71 -25.16 -8.04
C ARG A 174 -2.11 -26.08 -9.17
N GLU A 175 -3.26 -25.84 -9.82
CA GLU A 175 -3.70 -26.65 -10.96
C GLU A 175 -2.71 -26.61 -12.12
N VAL A 176 -2.12 -25.43 -12.41
CA VAL A 176 -1.08 -25.28 -13.43
C VAL A 176 0.16 -26.09 -13.08
N LEU A 177 0.60 -26.06 -11.81
CA LEU A 177 1.81 -26.74 -11.36
C LEU A 177 1.69 -28.27 -11.32
N PHE A 178 0.48 -28.79 -11.11
CA PHE A 178 0.24 -30.23 -10.94
C PHE A 178 -0.55 -30.86 -12.09
N SER A 179 -0.78 -30.15 -13.19
CA SER A 179 -1.45 -30.66 -14.38
C SER A 179 -0.57 -30.46 -15.62
N ASP A 180 -0.65 -31.39 -16.56
CA ASP A 180 0.00 -31.27 -17.89
C ASP A 180 -0.82 -30.36 -18.83
N ARG A 181 -1.39 -29.28 -18.31
CA ARG A 181 -2.25 -28.39 -19.05
C ARG A 181 -1.46 -27.51 -20.00
N ALA A 182 -1.63 -27.73 -21.30
CA ALA A 182 -1.08 -26.85 -22.33
C ALA A 182 -1.92 -25.58 -22.46
N PHE A 183 -1.24 -24.42 -22.55
CA PHE A 183 -1.89 -23.13 -22.73
C PHE A 183 -1.63 -22.64 -24.16
N ALA A 184 -2.70 -22.37 -24.92
CA ALA A 184 -2.62 -21.97 -26.32
C ALA A 184 -1.83 -20.67 -26.59
N TYR A 185 -1.60 -19.86 -25.56
CA TYR A 185 -0.83 -18.62 -25.65
C TYR A 185 0.68 -18.78 -25.30
N LEU A 186 1.09 -19.97 -24.86
CA LEU A 186 2.49 -20.30 -24.64
C LEU A 186 3.03 -21.00 -25.89
N GLY A 187 4.14 -20.50 -26.45
CA GLY A 187 4.80 -21.16 -27.55
C GLY A 187 5.40 -22.51 -27.12
N GLU A 188 5.53 -23.44 -28.07
CA GLU A 188 6.03 -24.81 -27.82
C GLU A 188 7.37 -24.87 -27.07
N THR A 189 8.22 -23.85 -27.22
CA THR A 189 9.53 -23.76 -26.56
C THR A 189 9.46 -23.58 -25.04
N VAL A 190 8.33 -23.07 -24.50
CA VAL A 190 8.15 -22.84 -23.08
C VAL A 190 7.64 -24.10 -22.37
N LEU A 191 6.95 -24.98 -23.08
CA LEU A 191 6.39 -26.22 -22.53
C LEU A 191 7.45 -27.31 -22.24
N VAL A 192 8.65 -27.16 -22.77
CA VAL A 192 9.77 -28.13 -22.60
C VAL A 192 10.69 -27.76 -21.41
N ALA A 193 10.51 -26.61 -20.79
CA ALA A 193 11.38 -26.09 -19.72
C ALA A 193 10.81 -26.22 -18.30
N CYS A 194 9.64 -26.89 -18.12
CA CYS A 194 9.01 -27.14 -16.82
C CYS A 194 9.22 -28.58 -16.35
#